data_1b73e09f1cfcc579f554b4e45fb303e8
#
_entry.id   1b73e09f1cfcc579f554b4e45fb303e8
#
_cell.length_a   1.000
_cell.length_b   1.000
_cell.length_c   1.000
_cell.angle_alpha   90.00
_cell.angle_beta   90.00
_cell.angle_gamma   90.00
#
_symmetry.space_group_name_H-M   'P 1'
#
loop_
_entity.id
_entity.type
_entity.pdbx_description
1 polymer ?
#
loop_
_entity_poly.entity_id
_entity_poly.type
_entity_poly.pdbx_seq_one_letter_code
_entity_poly.pdbx_strand_id
1 'polypeptide(L)'
;MEFTKYGVTETPKLIYNNPLASKSDIDGFVLEGTANISFPEGKLRMENGLSAAQGQKANYVLWCPKDFPSNVYIEWEFQPLKEPGLAILFFAAKGRNGEDLFDESLQPRTGEYPLYHHGDINA
;
A
#
# COMPACT_ATOMS: atom_id res chain seq x y z
N MET A 1 22.06 -9.27 -2.11
CA MET A 1 21.85 -7.93 -2.68
C MET A 1 22.99 -7.00 -2.25
N GLU A 2 23.53 -6.24 -3.18
CA GLU A 2 24.55 -5.24 -2.89
C GLU A 2 23.90 -3.91 -2.59
N PHE A 3 23.82 -3.53 -1.32
CA PHE A 3 23.19 -2.29 -0.90
C PHE A 3 23.96 -1.03 -1.31
N THR A 4 25.29 -1.11 -1.38
CA THR A 4 26.16 -0.01 -1.81
C THR A 4 25.84 0.48 -3.22
N LYS A 5 25.32 -0.38 -4.09
CA LYS A 5 24.86 -0.02 -5.43
C LYS A 5 23.74 1.02 -5.42
N TYR A 6 22.99 1.09 -4.33
CA TYR A 6 21.86 2.01 -4.18
C TYR A 6 22.20 3.18 -3.20
N GLY A 7 23.48 3.41 -2.91
CA GLY A 7 23.90 4.45 -2.00
C GLY A 7 23.74 4.12 -0.52
N VAL A 8 23.49 2.86 -0.19
CA VAL A 8 23.35 2.38 1.18
C VAL A 8 24.75 2.01 1.70
N THR A 9 25.24 2.72 2.71
CA THR A 9 26.58 2.55 3.27
C THR A 9 26.64 1.56 4.43
N GLU A 10 25.50 1.23 5.05
CA GLU A 10 25.39 0.27 6.14
C GLU A 10 24.47 -0.87 5.72
N THR A 11 24.71 -2.08 6.26
CA THR A 11 23.80 -3.20 6.05
C THR A 11 22.49 -2.92 6.77
N PRO A 12 21.35 -2.88 6.07
CA PRO A 12 20.05 -2.67 6.70
C PRO A 12 19.73 -3.78 7.70
N LYS A 13 19.15 -3.38 8.82
CA LYS A 13 18.56 -4.32 9.78
C LYS A 13 17.13 -4.62 9.37
N LEU A 14 16.77 -5.91 9.30
CA LEU A 14 15.39 -6.30 9.01
C LEU A 14 14.49 -5.88 10.19
N ILE A 15 13.51 -5.04 9.91
CA ILE A 15 12.53 -4.57 10.90
C ILE A 15 11.11 -5.07 10.64
N TYR A 16 10.86 -5.55 9.44
CA TYR A 16 9.56 -6.11 9.07
C TYR A 16 9.72 -7.01 7.86
N ASN A 17 9.09 -8.16 7.94
CA ASN A 17 8.96 -9.08 6.82
C ASN A 17 7.57 -9.68 6.82
N ASN A 18 6.89 -9.64 5.69
CA ASN A 18 5.56 -10.20 5.55
C ASN A 18 5.49 -10.99 4.23
N PRO A 19 5.26 -12.30 4.28
CA PRO A 19 5.18 -13.11 3.06
C PRO A 19 3.91 -12.84 2.25
N LEU A 20 2.89 -12.18 2.83
CA LEU A 20 1.60 -11.93 2.19
C LEU A 20 1.03 -13.21 1.56
N ALA A 21 1.10 -14.31 2.30
CA ALA A 21 0.78 -15.65 1.81
C ALA A 21 -0.59 -16.15 2.21
N SER A 22 -1.18 -15.53 3.23
CA SER A 22 -2.47 -15.95 3.78
C SER A 22 -3.23 -14.77 4.37
N LYS A 23 -4.50 -14.97 4.64
CA LYS A 23 -5.36 -13.95 5.25
C LYS A 23 -4.81 -13.45 6.59
N SER A 24 -4.19 -14.31 7.38
CA SER A 24 -3.60 -13.91 8.66
C SER A 24 -2.43 -12.93 8.50
N ASP A 25 -1.74 -12.96 7.37
CA ASP A 25 -0.62 -12.06 7.09
C ASP A 25 -1.07 -10.60 6.86
N ILE A 26 -2.34 -10.39 6.57
CA ILE A 26 -2.92 -9.07 6.40
C ILE A 26 -3.90 -8.69 7.50
N ASP A 27 -3.88 -9.39 8.62
CA ASP A 27 -4.69 -9.02 9.78
C ASP A 27 -4.34 -7.59 10.22
N GLY A 28 -5.38 -6.79 10.42
CA GLY A 28 -5.22 -5.39 10.78
C GLY A 28 -4.89 -4.44 9.62
N PHE A 29 -4.63 -4.95 8.42
CA PHE A 29 -4.50 -4.10 7.24
C PHE A 29 -5.81 -3.38 6.96
N VAL A 30 -5.71 -2.17 6.44
CA VAL A 30 -6.86 -1.30 6.16
C VAL A 30 -7.08 -1.20 4.67
N LEU A 31 -8.22 -1.69 4.21
CA LEU A 31 -8.65 -1.56 2.82
C LEU A 31 -9.49 -0.28 2.67
N GLU A 32 -9.10 0.57 1.75
CA GLU A 32 -9.86 1.75 1.33
C GLU A 32 -10.32 1.53 -0.10
N GLY A 33 -11.62 1.66 -0.32
CA GLY A 33 -12.25 1.26 -1.59
C GLY A 33 -12.72 -0.19 -1.57
N THR A 34 -13.01 -0.72 -2.75
CA THR A 34 -13.57 -2.08 -2.91
C THR A 34 -12.64 -2.93 -3.74
N ALA A 35 -12.16 -4.02 -3.16
CA ALA A 35 -11.29 -4.98 -3.83
C ALA A 35 -11.65 -6.40 -3.45
N ASN A 36 -11.41 -7.33 -4.36
CA ASN A 36 -11.43 -8.75 -4.08
C ASN A 36 -10.02 -9.20 -3.71
N ILE A 37 -9.87 -9.73 -2.52
CA ILE A 37 -8.59 -10.19 -1.99
C ILE A 37 -8.63 -11.71 -1.88
N SER A 38 -7.61 -12.38 -2.41
CA SER A 38 -7.46 -13.82 -2.36
C SER A 38 -5.98 -14.19 -2.24
N PHE A 39 -5.70 -15.47 -1.99
CA PHE A 39 -4.33 -15.95 -1.78
C PHE A 39 -4.07 -17.21 -2.63
N PRO A 40 -4.20 -17.13 -3.95
CA PRO A 40 -3.91 -18.28 -4.80
C PRO A 40 -2.44 -18.66 -4.68
N GLU A 41 -2.19 -19.96 -4.44
CA GLU A 41 -0.82 -20.50 -4.32
C GLU A 41 0.05 -19.80 -3.26
N GLY A 42 -0.59 -19.29 -2.17
CA GLY A 42 0.12 -18.61 -1.10
C GLY A 42 0.66 -17.24 -1.47
N LYS A 43 -0.03 -16.51 -2.36
CA LYS A 43 0.35 -15.16 -2.78
C LYS A 43 -0.85 -14.23 -2.69
N LEU A 44 -0.65 -13.05 -2.10
CA LEU A 44 -1.69 -12.03 -2.06
C LEU A 44 -2.05 -11.59 -3.47
N ARG A 45 -3.30 -11.80 -3.83
CA ARG A 45 -3.88 -11.30 -5.08
C ARG A 45 -4.95 -10.26 -4.75
N MET A 46 -4.84 -9.11 -5.39
CA MET A 46 -5.83 -8.04 -5.30
C MET A 46 -6.36 -7.71 -6.68
N GLU A 47 -7.67 -7.53 -6.76
CA GLU A 47 -8.33 -7.10 -7.98
C GLU A 47 -9.51 -6.17 -7.67
N ASN A 48 -9.88 -5.35 -8.63
CA ASN A 48 -11.02 -4.45 -8.48
C ASN A 48 -12.27 -5.23 -8.12
N GLY A 49 -12.97 -4.79 -7.08
CA GLY A 49 -14.29 -5.33 -6.71
C GLY A 49 -15.42 -4.70 -7.51
N LEU A 50 -15.17 -3.56 -8.16
CA LEU A 50 -16.11 -2.85 -9.00
C LEU A 50 -15.68 -2.88 -10.46
N SER A 51 -16.63 -2.68 -11.37
CA SER A 51 -16.37 -2.62 -12.81
C SER A 51 -15.45 -1.44 -13.15
N ALA A 52 -14.57 -1.62 -14.12
CA ALA A 52 -13.74 -0.56 -14.68
C ALA A 52 -14.57 0.63 -15.23
N ALA A 53 -15.82 0.41 -15.59
CA ALA A 53 -16.74 1.46 -16.00
C ALA A 53 -17.03 2.48 -14.88
N GLN A 54 -16.77 2.13 -13.62
CA GLN A 54 -16.90 3.03 -12.47
C GLN A 54 -15.73 4.04 -12.38
N GLY A 55 -14.71 3.92 -13.22
CA GLY A 55 -13.57 4.82 -13.23
C GLY A 55 -12.82 4.82 -11.89
N GLN A 56 -12.55 6.01 -11.36
CA GLN A 56 -11.82 6.19 -10.10
C GLN A 56 -12.45 5.45 -8.90
N LYS A 57 -13.77 5.26 -8.90
CA LYS A 57 -14.45 4.52 -7.83
C LYS A 57 -14.08 3.04 -7.79
N ALA A 58 -13.53 2.50 -8.85
CA ALA A 58 -13.05 1.12 -8.90
C ALA A 58 -11.64 0.96 -8.32
N ASN A 59 -10.95 2.05 -8.04
CA ASN A 59 -9.63 2.02 -7.41
C ASN A 59 -9.75 1.61 -5.94
N TYR A 60 -8.67 1.07 -5.41
CA TYR A 60 -8.58 0.68 -4.01
C TYR A 60 -7.15 0.83 -3.52
N VAL A 61 -6.99 0.94 -2.20
CA VAL A 61 -5.69 0.97 -1.54
C VAL A 61 -5.74 0.05 -0.33
N LEU A 62 -4.71 -0.76 -0.15
CA LEU A 62 -4.53 -1.61 1.02
C LEU A 62 -3.32 -1.11 1.81
N TRP A 63 -3.55 -0.72 3.05
CA TRP A 63 -2.51 -0.19 3.94
C TRP A 63 -2.00 -1.22 4.92
N CYS A 64 -0.69 -1.34 5.02
CA CYS A 64 -0.06 -1.98 6.18
C CYS A 64 -0.08 -0.99 7.34
N PRO A 65 -0.65 -1.34 8.51
CA PRO A 65 -0.82 -0.40 9.62
C PRO A 65 0.44 -0.15 10.44
N LYS A 66 1.53 -0.86 10.15
CA LYS A 66 2.78 -0.72 10.89
C LYS A 66 3.44 0.63 10.61
N ASP A 67 3.95 1.27 11.65
CA ASP A 67 4.80 2.45 11.52
C ASP A 67 6.23 2.05 11.19
N PHE A 68 6.84 2.78 10.24
CA PHE A 68 8.22 2.57 9.82
C PHE A 68 9.05 3.82 10.07
N PRO A 69 10.35 3.67 10.38
CA PRO A 69 11.22 4.83 10.54
C PRO A 69 11.44 5.57 9.21
N SER A 70 11.92 6.81 9.29
CA SER A 70 12.15 7.65 8.10
C SER A 70 13.26 7.10 7.19
N ASN A 71 14.29 6.47 7.77
CA ASN A 71 15.36 5.84 7.00
C ASN A 71 15.05 4.34 6.84
N VAL A 72 14.46 3.97 5.73
CA VAL A 72 14.04 2.60 5.47
C VAL A 72 14.36 2.18 4.05
N TYR A 73 14.77 0.93 3.89
CA TYR A 73 14.87 0.26 2.61
C TYR A 73 13.64 -0.64 2.47
N ILE A 74 12.93 -0.51 1.36
CA ILE A 74 11.71 -1.26 1.08
C ILE A 74 11.96 -2.15 -0.13
N GLU A 75 11.66 -3.44 0.01
CA GLU A 75 11.72 -4.40 -1.08
C GLU A 75 10.41 -5.19 -1.14
N TRP A 76 9.84 -5.34 -2.30
CA TRP A 76 8.65 -6.17 -2.51
C TRP A 76 8.68 -6.80 -3.90
N GLU A 77 7.91 -7.86 -4.06
CA GLU A 77 7.66 -8.48 -5.34
C GLU A 77 6.26 -8.11 -5.81
N PHE A 78 6.13 -7.79 -7.08
CA PHE A 78 4.87 -7.40 -7.69
C PHE A 78 4.75 -7.98 -9.10
N GLN A 79 3.56 -8.49 -9.44
CA GLN A 79 3.23 -8.98 -10.76
C GLN A 79 1.89 -8.44 -11.21
N PRO A 80 1.81 -7.64 -12.29
CA PRO A 80 0.53 -7.28 -12.89
C PRO A 80 -0.06 -8.50 -13.60
N LEU A 81 -1.35 -8.74 -13.39
CA LEU A 81 -2.05 -9.88 -13.98
C LEU A 81 -2.90 -9.50 -15.18
N LYS A 82 -3.25 -8.22 -15.31
CA LYS A 82 -4.11 -7.73 -16.39
C LYS A 82 -3.75 -6.29 -16.72
N GLU A 83 -3.71 -5.97 -18.01
CA GLU A 83 -3.52 -4.62 -18.51
C GLU A 83 -4.75 -4.17 -19.33
N PRO A 84 -4.98 -2.86 -19.44
CA PRO A 84 -4.22 -1.78 -18.82
C PRO A 84 -4.50 -1.67 -17.32
N GLY A 85 -3.55 -1.10 -16.57
CA GLY A 85 -3.70 -0.90 -15.14
C GLY A 85 -2.56 -0.06 -14.59
N LEU A 86 -2.77 0.44 -13.38
CA LEU A 86 -1.78 1.21 -12.64
C LEU A 86 -1.63 0.61 -11.26
N ALA A 87 -0.39 0.34 -10.87
CA ALA A 87 -0.06 -0.06 -9.51
C ALA A 87 0.90 0.95 -8.91
N ILE A 88 0.61 1.37 -7.68
CA ILE A 88 1.39 2.38 -6.96
C ILE A 88 1.72 1.82 -5.58
N LEU A 89 2.97 2.00 -5.15
CA LEU A 89 3.36 1.82 -3.77
C LEU A 89 3.40 3.19 -3.09
N PHE A 90 2.58 3.36 -2.05
CA PHE A 90 2.63 4.54 -1.20
C PHE A 90 3.53 4.25 0.01
N PHE A 91 4.35 5.22 0.39
CA PHE A 91 5.18 5.16 1.58
C PHE A 91 5.27 6.54 2.23
N ALA A 92 5.68 6.57 3.49
CA ALA A 92 5.77 7.81 4.28
C ALA A 92 4.44 8.59 4.33
N ALA A 93 3.33 7.90 4.22
CA ALA A 93 2.01 8.52 4.18
C ALA A 93 1.60 9.08 5.54
N LYS A 94 1.17 10.34 5.55
CA LYS A 94 0.69 11.05 6.74
C LYS A 94 -0.32 12.10 6.35
N GLY A 95 -1.09 12.57 7.32
CA GLY A 95 -1.88 13.79 7.18
C GLY A 95 -0.98 14.98 6.84
N ARG A 96 -1.51 15.98 6.16
CA ARG A 96 -0.75 17.16 5.70
C ARG A 96 -0.14 17.98 6.84
N ASN A 97 -0.72 17.90 8.03
CA ASN A 97 -0.24 18.58 9.22
C ASN A 97 0.49 17.62 10.18
N GLY A 98 0.92 16.46 9.70
CA GLY A 98 1.65 15.47 10.48
C GLY A 98 0.77 14.48 11.24
N GLU A 99 -0.55 14.50 11.02
CA GLU A 99 -1.48 13.55 11.64
C GLU A 99 -1.10 12.12 11.23
N ASP A 100 -1.39 11.16 12.12
CA ASP A 100 -1.35 9.74 11.76
C ASP A 100 -2.27 9.48 10.56
N LEU A 101 -1.87 8.57 9.69
CA LEU A 101 -2.62 8.23 8.48
C LEU A 101 -4.08 7.83 8.76
N PHE A 102 -4.32 7.22 9.92
CA PHE A 102 -5.63 6.73 10.34
C PHE A 102 -6.30 7.62 11.38
N ASP A 103 -5.85 8.87 11.53
CA ASP A 103 -6.47 9.84 12.42
C ASP A 103 -7.91 10.13 11.99
N GLU A 104 -8.82 10.11 12.93
CA GLU A 104 -10.26 10.31 12.69
C GLU A 104 -10.60 11.71 12.15
N SER A 105 -9.71 12.68 12.33
CA SER A 105 -9.90 14.04 11.82
C SER A 105 -9.71 14.13 10.31
N LEU A 106 -9.07 13.14 9.69
CA LEU A 106 -8.86 13.11 8.25
C LEU A 106 -10.14 12.66 7.52
N GLN A 107 -10.36 13.18 6.32
CA GLN A 107 -11.47 12.74 5.48
C GLN A 107 -11.36 11.24 5.19
N PRO A 108 -12.48 10.50 5.20
CA PRO A 108 -12.49 9.13 4.74
C PRO A 108 -11.98 9.00 3.31
N ARG A 109 -11.14 8.01 3.05
CA ARG A 109 -10.60 7.73 1.73
C ARG A 109 -11.27 6.48 1.16
N THR A 110 -11.52 6.51 -0.13
CA THR A 110 -12.33 5.51 -0.85
C THR A 110 -11.58 4.78 -1.95
N GLY A 111 -10.26 4.95 -2.02
CA GLY A 111 -9.45 4.40 -3.10
C GLY A 111 -9.31 5.33 -4.31
N GLU A 112 -10.12 6.37 -4.41
CA GLU A 112 -10.04 7.32 -5.51
C GLU A 112 -8.71 8.09 -5.48
N TYR A 113 -7.95 8.02 -6.56
CA TYR A 113 -6.57 8.50 -6.61
C TYR A 113 -6.37 9.95 -6.13
N PRO A 114 -7.25 10.92 -6.48
CA PRO A 114 -7.07 12.29 -6.01
C PRO A 114 -7.02 12.45 -4.50
N LEU A 115 -7.65 11.56 -3.74
CA LEU A 115 -7.65 11.62 -2.27
C LEU A 115 -6.27 11.36 -1.66
N TYR A 116 -5.35 10.78 -2.43
CA TYR A 116 -4.01 10.38 -1.96
C TYR A 116 -2.93 11.39 -2.31
N HIS A 117 -3.21 12.37 -3.16
CA HIS A 117 -2.25 13.40 -3.53
C HIS A 117 -2.81 14.82 -3.60
N HIS A 118 -4.13 14.99 -3.52
CA HIS A 118 -4.80 16.29 -3.46
C HIS A 118 -5.70 16.45 -2.24
N GLY A 119 -5.89 15.40 -1.45
CA GLY A 119 -6.72 15.40 -0.26
C GLY A 119 -5.98 15.84 1.00
N ASP A 120 -6.37 15.27 2.14
CA ASP A 120 -5.85 15.60 3.46
C ASP A 120 -4.51 14.95 3.79
N ILE A 121 -4.02 14.07 2.95
CA ILE A 121 -2.77 13.35 3.19
C ILE A 121 -1.71 13.65 2.13
N ASN A 122 -0.47 13.36 2.50
CA ASN A 122 0.66 13.21 1.59
C ASN A 122 1.06 11.72 1.56
N ALA A 123 1.18 11.18 0.38
CA ALA A 123 1.60 9.79 0.18
C ALA A 123 2.49 9.67 -1.08
#